data_92ce245eaebb8a1767941d46415a627b
#
_entry.id   92ce245eaebb8a1767941d46415a627b
#
_cell.length_a   1.000
_cell.length_b   1.000
_cell.length_c   1.000
_cell.angle_alpha   90.00
_cell.angle_beta   90.00
_cell.angle_gamma   90.00
#
_symmetry.space_group_name_H-M   'P 1'
#
loop_
_entity.id
_entity.type
_entity.pdbx_description
1 polymer ?
#
loop_
_entity_poly.entity_id
_entity_poly.type
_entity_poly.pdbx_seq_one_letter_code
_entity_poly.pdbx_strand_id
1 'polypeptide(L)'
;MSHLIGSQTPRIDVTPLYFTTAGDDAIDLAAVAGLILDEWQEYVLRGSLGERVNGAWKATDVGVIVARQNGKGSILEARELAGLFLFGEKTILHTAHLFGTAVEHQQRLEHLIRNSELVEYMLGYKGDPQATMSGIKTGNSGMSFETQNGNRLLFKDRYRGSMRGYTANLVV
;
A
#
# COMPACT_ATOMS: atom_id res chain seq x y z
N MET A 1 -8.64 -1.98 -27.01
CA MET A 1 -8.71 -2.93 -25.86
C MET A 1 -7.43 -3.73 -25.88
N SER A 2 -6.55 -3.57 -24.90
CA SER A 2 -5.38 -4.43 -24.73
C SER A 2 -5.87 -5.81 -24.30
N HIS A 3 -5.59 -6.84 -25.08
CA HIS A 3 -5.83 -8.21 -24.63
C HIS A 3 -4.91 -8.49 -23.45
N LEU A 4 -5.47 -8.70 -22.26
CA LEU A 4 -4.71 -9.18 -21.11
C LEU A 4 -4.15 -10.57 -21.46
N ILE A 5 -2.82 -10.69 -21.42
CA ILE A 5 -2.13 -11.95 -21.66
C ILE A 5 -1.89 -12.58 -20.29
N GLY A 6 -2.65 -13.63 -19.97
CA GLY A 6 -2.50 -14.37 -18.72
C GLY A 6 -3.83 -14.61 -17.99
N SER A 7 -3.80 -15.53 -17.01
CA SER A 7 -4.97 -15.85 -16.19
C SER A 7 -5.24 -14.72 -15.19
N GLN A 8 -6.48 -14.28 -15.11
CA GLN A 8 -6.95 -13.31 -14.11
C GLN A 8 -7.43 -14.00 -12.81
N THR A 9 -7.40 -15.33 -12.76
CA THR A 9 -7.74 -16.12 -11.58
C THR A 9 -6.52 -16.89 -11.08
N PRO A 10 -6.35 -17.04 -9.75
CA PRO A 10 -5.23 -17.78 -9.20
C PRO A 10 -5.36 -19.27 -9.50
N ARG A 11 -4.23 -19.95 -9.71
CA ARG A 11 -4.18 -21.41 -9.82
C ARG A 11 -4.41 -22.09 -8.48
N ILE A 12 -3.95 -21.48 -7.41
CA ILE A 12 -4.13 -21.91 -6.03
C ILE A 12 -4.66 -20.73 -5.25
N ASP A 13 -5.80 -20.91 -4.62
CA ASP A 13 -6.42 -19.92 -3.74
C ASP A 13 -6.73 -20.58 -2.40
N VAL A 14 -6.24 -19.96 -1.33
CA VAL A 14 -6.50 -20.35 0.05
C VAL A 14 -6.95 -19.09 0.81
N THR A 15 -8.08 -18.54 0.37
CA THR A 15 -8.67 -17.35 1.00
C THR A 15 -9.73 -17.77 2.01
N PRO A 16 -9.65 -17.36 3.29
CA PRO A 16 -10.67 -17.68 4.27
C PRO A 16 -11.98 -16.99 3.92
N LEU A 17 -13.11 -17.64 4.14
CA LEU A 17 -14.43 -17.04 3.98
C LEU A 17 -14.55 -15.78 4.86
N TYR A 18 -14.97 -14.67 4.30
CA TYR A 18 -15.16 -13.39 4.98
C TYR A 18 -16.63 -12.95 4.88
N PHE A 19 -17.02 -12.03 5.75
CA PHE A 19 -18.40 -11.51 5.80
C PHE A 19 -18.58 -10.36 4.81
N THR A 20 -17.68 -9.39 4.84
CA THR A 20 -17.60 -8.25 3.90
C THR A 20 -16.14 -8.05 3.50
N THR A 21 -15.88 -7.10 2.62
CA THR A 21 -14.52 -6.72 2.26
C THR A 21 -14.41 -5.20 2.16
N ALA A 22 -13.34 -4.65 2.69
CA ALA A 22 -12.91 -3.27 2.44
C ALA A 22 -12.03 -3.15 1.17
N GLY A 23 -11.91 -4.24 0.42
CA GLY A 23 -11.12 -4.27 -0.82
C GLY A 23 -11.66 -3.36 -1.90
N ASP A 24 -12.97 -3.21 -2.01
CA ASP A 24 -13.60 -2.31 -3.01
C ASP A 24 -13.25 -0.86 -2.71
N ASP A 25 -13.32 -0.42 -1.45
CA ASP A 25 -12.93 0.95 -1.05
C ASP A 25 -11.43 1.21 -1.32
N ALA A 26 -10.58 0.20 -1.12
CA ALA A 26 -9.16 0.31 -1.43
C ALA A 26 -8.89 0.38 -2.94
N ILE A 27 -9.65 -0.34 -3.77
CA ILE A 27 -9.60 -0.29 -5.24
C ILE A 27 -10.02 1.10 -5.73
N ASP A 28 -11.13 1.63 -5.20
CA ASP A 28 -11.64 2.95 -5.55
C ASP A 28 -10.63 4.05 -5.18
N LEU A 29 -10.02 3.97 -3.98
CA LEU A 29 -8.97 4.91 -3.58
C LEU A 29 -7.74 4.82 -4.50
N ALA A 30 -7.32 3.61 -4.88
CA ALA A 30 -6.22 3.41 -5.81
C ALA A 30 -6.52 4.06 -7.17
N ALA A 31 -7.76 3.93 -7.67
CA ALA A 31 -8.20 4.57 -8.90
C ALA A 31 -8.18 6.12 -8.79
N VAL A 32 -8.62 6.69 -7.66
CA VAL A 32 -8.50 8.14 -7.37
C VAL A 32 -7.03 8.58 -7.39
N ALA A 33 -6.12 7.76 -6.89
CA ALA A 33 -4.68 8.02 -6.96
C ALA A 33 -4.09 7.86 -8.37
N GLY A 34 -4.88 7.42 -9.36
CA GLY A 34 -4.42 7.13 -10.72
C GLY A 34 -3.81 5.74 -10.90
N LEU A 35 -3.94 4.87 -9.92
CA LEU A 35 -3.49 3.48 -9.95
C LEU A 35 -4.65 2.56 -10.34
N ILE A 36 -4.74 2.22 -11.63
CA ILE A 36 -5.77 1.29 -12.13
C ILE A 36 -5.23 -0.13 -12.00
N LEU A 37 -5.96 -0.95 -11.27
CA LEU A 37 -5.60 -2.34 -11.01
C LEU A 37 -6.14 -3.27 -12.11
N ASP A 38 -5.42 -4.35 -12.39
CA ASP A 38 -5.92 -5.47 -13.19
C ASP A 38 -6.90 -6.33 -12.36
N GLU A 39 -7.80 -7.07 -13.02
CA GLU A 39 -8.81 -7.90 -12.35
C GLU A 39 -8.22 -8.87 -11.30
N TRP A 40 -7.06 -9.47 -11.60
CA TRP A 40 -6.40 -10.37 -10.65
C TRP A 40 -5.82 -9.64 -9.43
N GLN A 41 -5.38 -8.37 -9.58
CA GLN A 41 -4.89 -7.53 -8.49
C GLN A 41 -6.04 -7.12 -7.57
N GLU A 42 -7.17 -6.71 -8.15
CA GLU A 42 -8.40 -6.44 -7.42
C GLU A 42 -8.89 -7.68 -6.66
N TYR A 43 -8.87 -8.85 -7.31
CA TYR A 43 -9.25 -10.12 -6.68
C TYR A 43 -8.42 -10.39 -5.42
N VAL A 44 -7.08 -10.24 -5.51
CA VAL A 44 -6.18 -10.40 -4.36
C VAL A 44 -6.47 -9.36 -3.28
N LEU A 45 -6.69 -8.10 -3.66
CA LEU A 45 -6.94 -7.02 -2.72
C LEU A 45 -8.26 -7.23 -1.96
N ARG A 46 -9.33 -7.64 -2.64
CA ARG A 46 -10.62 -8.00 -2.01
C ARG A 46 -10.45 -9.14 -1.00
N GLY A 47 -9.75 -10.21 -1.38
CA GLY A 47 -9.51 -11.34 -0.48
C GLY A 47 -8.64 -10.99 0.73
N SER A 48 -7.61 -10.15 0.53
CA SER A 48 -6.69 -9.71 1.59
C SER A 48 -7.34 -8.79 2.62
N LEU A 49 -8.34 -8.02 2.20
CA LEU A 49 -9.10 -7.06 3.02
C LEU A 49 -10.49 -7.60 3.41
N GLY A 50 -10.66 -8.92 3.37
CA GLY A 50 -11.85 -9.57 3.88
C GLY A 50 -12.04 -9.34 5.38
N GLU A 51 -13.26 -9.06 5.82
CA GLU A 51 -13.60 -8.70 7.17
C GLU A 51 -14.46 -9.76 7.86
N ARG A 52 -14.31 -9.83 9.17
CA ARG A 52 -15.20 -10.56 10.08
C ARG A 52 -16.43 -9.69 10.39
N VAL A 53 -17.47 -10.30 10.97
CA VAL A 53 -18.69 -9.60 11.43
C VAL A 53 -18.40 -8.43 12.38
N ASN A 54 -17.28 -8.48 13.12
CA ASN A 54 -16.87 -7.43 14.04
C ASN A 54 -15.96 -6.36 13.41
N GLY A 55 -15.79 -6.37 12.09
CA GLY A 55 -14.94 -5.42 11.34
C GLY A 55 -13.44 -5.69 11.42
N ALA A 56 -13.00 -6.75 12.11
CA ALA A 56 -11.58 -7.11 12.11
C ALA A 56 -11.19 -7.85 10.83
N TRP A 57 -9.94 -7.69 10.41
CA TRP A 57 -9.41 -8.41 9.25
C TRP A 57 -9.55 -9.93 9.42
N LYS A 58 -9.98 -10.60 8.39
CA LYS A 58 -10.15 -12.06 8.40
C LYS A 58 -8.81 -12.77 8.28
N ALA A 59 -7.93 -12.28 7.41
CA ALA A 59 -6.57 -12.77 7.24
C ALA A 59 -5.59 -11.92 8.06
N THR A 60 -4.73 -12.55 8.84
CA THR A 60 -3.62 -11.90 9.55
C THR A 60 -2.37 -11.83 8.68
N ASP A 61 -2.22 -12.81 7.79
CA ASP A 61 -1.10 -12.93 6.87
C ASP A 61 -1.62 -13.15 5.46
N VAL A 62 -1.05 -12.43 4.50
CA VAL A 62 -1.40 -12.54 3.08
C VAL A 62 -0.14 -12.84 2.28
N GLY A 63 -0.14 -13.95 1.57
CA GLY A 63 0.95 -14.37 0.68
C GLY A 63 0.53 -14.34 -0.78
N VAL A 64 1.26 -13.63 -1.63
CA VAL A 64 1.02 -13.58 -3.08
C VAL A 64 2.25 -14.08 -3.83
N ILE A 65 2.09 -15.21 -4.52
CA ILE A 65 3.14 -15.83 -5.32
C ILE A 65 2.78 -15.70 -6.80
N VAL A 66 3.50 -14.84 -7.49
CA VAL A 66 3.34 -14.61 -8.93
C VAL A 66 4.72 -14.33 -9.53
N ALA A 67 4.90 -14.58 -10.82
CA ALA A 67 6.17 -14.37 -11.52
C ALA A 67 6.65 -12.91 -11.37
N ARG A 68 7.95 -12.68 -11.60
CA ARG A 68 8.54 -11.33 -11.56
C ARG A 68 7.91 -10.46 -12.64
N GLN A 69 7.86 -9.14 -12.40
CA GLN A 69 7.38 -8.11 -13.35
C GLN A 69 5.89 -8.25 -13.77
N ASN A 70 5.08 -8.90 -12.95
CA ASN A 70 3.64 -9.04 -13.17
C ASN A 70 2.79 -8.11 -12.27
N GLY A 71 3.30 -6.95 -11.89
CA GLY A 71 2.49 -5.93 -11.22
C GLY A 71 2.13 -6.18 -9.75
N LYS A 72 2.86 -7.09 -9.03
CA LYS A 72 2.64 -7.28 -7.57
C LYS A 72 2.72 -6.00 -6.75
N GLY A 73 3.62 -5.09 -7.16
CA GLY A 73 3.81 -3.81 -6.50
C GLY A 73 2.54 -2.98 -6.40
N SER A 74 1.70 -3.04 -7.43
CA SER A 74 0.44 -2.27 -7.44
C SER A 74 -0.54 -2.71 -6.37
N ILE A 75 -0.58 -4.01 -6.01
CA ILE A 75 -1.40 -4.49 -4.88
C ILE A 75 -0.89 -3.89 -3.56
N LEU A 76 0.44 -3.86 -3.38
CA LEU A 76 1.05 -3.30 -2.17
C LEU A 76 0.81 -1.79 -2.09
N GLU A 77 0.99 -1.08 -3.21
CA GLU A 77 0.72 0.36 -3.33
C GLU A 77 -0.73 0.68 -2.96
N ALA A 78 -1.70 -0.05 -3.53
CA ALA A 78 -3.12 0.13 -3.22
C ALA A 78 -3.41 -0.15 -1.73
N ARG A 79 -2.85 -1.25 -1.17
CA ARG A 79 -3.02 -1.61 0.23
C ARG A 79 -2.43 -0.57 1.19
N GLU A 80 -1.27 -0.04 0.87
CA GLU A 80 -0.58 0.98 1.68
C GLU A 80 -1.28 2.33 1.61
N LEU A 81 -1.76 2.75 0.43
CA LEU A 81 -2.59 3.94 0.29
C LEU A 81 -3.87 3.82 1.12
N ALA A 82 -4.56 2.69 1.03
CA ALA A 82 -5.77 2.46 1.83
C ALA A 82 -5.48 2.48 3.34
N GLY A 83 -4.40 1.86 3.79
CA GLY A 83 -3.99 1.91 5.19
C GLY A 83 -3.71 3.32 5.69
N LEU A 84 -3.01 4.11 4.85
CA LEU A 84 -2.59 5.46 5.20
C LEU A 84 -3.76 6.47 5.22
N PHE A 85 -4.67 6.39 4.23
CA PHE A 85 -5.69 7.40 4.01
C PHE A 85 -7.13 6.97 4.38
N LEU A 86 -7.46 5.66 4.33
CA LEU A 86 -8.80 5.15 4.64
C LEU A 86 -8.87 4.49 6.02
N PHE A 87 -8.00 3.49 6.28
CA PHE A 87 -8.14 2.66 7.48
C PHE A 87 -7.53 3.28 8.73
N GLY A 88 -6.82 4.40 8.61
CA GLY A 88 -6.23 5.11 9.74
C GLY A 88 -5.15 4.30 10.47
N GLU A 89 -4.45 3.43 9.76
CA GLU A 89 -3.35 2.63 10.30
C GLU A 89 -2.19 3.54 10.72
N LYS A 90 -1.95 3.64 12.04
CA LYS A 90 -1.02 4.61 12.61
C LYS A 90 0.43 4.40 12.17
N THR A 91 0.80 3.15 11.93
CA THR A 91 2.15 2.82 11.45
C THR A 91 2.06 1.66 10.48
N ILE A 92 2.44 1.93 9.25
CA ILE A 92 2.64 0.95 8.19
C ILE A 92 4.14 0.82 7.96
N LEU A 93 4.63 -0.40 7.84
CA LEU A 93 6.04 -0.68 7.59
C LEU A 93 6.19 -1.41 6.26
N HIS A 94 6.67 -0.71 5.25
CA HIS A 94 7.10 -1.32 3.99
C HIS A 94 8.52 -1.85 4.11
N THR A 95 8.72 -3.12 3.77
CA THR A 95 10.05 -3.74 3.84
C THR A 95 10.44 -4.35 2.50
N ALA A 96 11.68 -4.11 2.08
CA ALA A 96 12.26 -4.73 0.91
C ALA A 96 13.57 -5.44 1.24
N HIS A 97 13.93 -6.44 0.43
CA HIS A 97 15.20 -7.15 0.59
C HIS A 97 16.41 -6.24 0.33
N LEU A 98 16.27 -5.33 -0.65
CA LEU A 98 17.28 -4.33 -1.01
C LEU A 98 16.73 -2.93 -0.77
N PHE A 99 17.56 -2.05 -0.22
CA PHE A 99 17.20 -0.65 0.01
C PHE A 99 16.76 0.07 -1.29
N GLY A 100 17.44 -0.20 -2.41
CA GLY A 100 17.05 0.36 -3.72
C GLY A 100 15.61 0.03 -4.13
N THR A 101 15.13 -1.18 -3.85
CA THR A 101 13.74 -1.56 -4.13
C THR A 101 12.75 -0.77 -3.27
N ALA A 102 13.08 -0.51 -2.01
CA ALA A 102 12.26 0.34 -1.14
C ALA A 102 12.23 1.79 -1.64
N VAL A 103 13.35 2.31 -2.16
CA VAL A 103 13.43 3.65 -2.76
C VAL A 103 12.52 3.76 -3.99
N GLU A 104 12.61 2.80 -4.91
CA GLU A 104 11.76 2.77 -6.11
C GLU A 104 10.26 2.72 -5.75
N HIS A 105 9.90 1.90 -4.78
CA HIS A 105 8.52 1.80 -4.31
C HIS A 105 8.04 3.12 -3.68
N GLN A 106 8.87 3.74 -2.85
CA GLN A 106 8.58 5.05 -2.25
C GLN A 106 8.36 6.12 -3.33
N GLN A 107 9.22 6.18 -4.35
CA GLN A 107 9.10 7.16 -5.44
C GLN A 107 7.80 6.99 -6.24
N ARG A 108 7.38 5.75 -6.48
CA ARG A 108 6.10 5.46 -7.17
C ARG A 108 4.91 5.92 -6.33
N LEU A 109 4.88 5.60 -5.03
CA LEU A 109 3.83 6.07 -4.13
C LEU A 109 3.81 7.59 -3.99
N GLU A 110 4.99 8.24 -3.89
CA GLU A 110 5.08 9.69 -3.87
C GLU A 110 4.47 10.30 -5.14
N HIS A 111 4.75 9.71 -6.31
CA HIS A 111 4.16 10.15 -7.57
C HIS A 111 2.63 10.04 -7.57
N LEU A 112 2.08 8.92 -7.11
CA LEU A 112 0.62 8.71 -6.99
C LEU A 112 -0.01 9.74 -6.05
N ILE A 113 0.59 9.97 -4.87
CA ILE A 113 0.08 10.93 -3.89
C ILE A 113 0.12 12.35 -4.45
N ARG A 114 1.26 12.78 -5.01
CA ARG A 114 1.43 14.17 -5.51
C ARG A 114 0.53 14.52 -6.69
N ASN A 115 0.17 13.53 -7.51
CA ASN A 115 -0.66 13.74 -8.69
C ASN A 115 -2.15 13.42 -8.48
N SER A 116 -2.58 13.28 -7.24
CA SER A 116 -3.96 13.05 -6.85
C SER A 116 -4.39 13.96 -5.69
N GLU A 117 -5.67 13.94 -5.37
CA GLU A 117 -6.24 14.68 -4.24
C GLU A 117 -5.67 14.22 -2.88
N LEU A 118 -5.02 13.04 -2.83
CA LEU A 118 -4.42 12.52 -1.61
C LEU A 118 -3.30 13.40 -1.05
N VAL A 119 -2.69 14.22 -1.89
CA VAL A 119 -1.64 15.17 -1.47
C VAL A 119 -2.14 16.17 -0.44
N GLU A 120 -3.42 16.53 -0.47
CA GLU A 120 -4.01 17.50 0.45
C GLU A 120 -4.03 17.00 1.91
N TYR A 121 -4.01 15.69 2.09
CA TYR A 121 -3.97 15.05 3.42
C TYR A 121 -2.55 14.88 3.98
N MET A 122 -1.52 15.19 3.19
CA MET A 122 -0.13 15.07 3.62
C MET A 122 0.26 16.17 4.61
N LEU A 123 1.04 15.79 5.62
CA LEU A 123 1.53 16.74 6.62
C LEU A 123 2.41 17.82 5.95
N GLY A 124 2.04 19.09 6.17
CA GLY A 124 2.76 20.23 5.61
C GLY A 124 2.36 20.64 4.19
N TYR A 125 1.25 20.10 3.65
CA TYR A 125 0.66 20.57 2.40
C TYR A 125 0.19 22.03 2.55
N LYS A 126 0.49 22.89 1.55
CA LYS A 126 0.17 24.32 1.53
C LYS A 126 -0.40 24.79 0.18
N GLY A 127 -1.11 23.90 -0.51
CA GLY A 127 -1.75 24.22 -1.79
C GLY A 127 -0.88 23.99 -3.04
N ASP A 128 0.37 23.60 -2.89
CA ASP A 128 1.25 23.23 -4.01
C ASP A 128 1.71 21.77 -3.88
N PRO A 129 1.21 20.85 -4.75
CA PRO A 129 1.58 19.45 -4.71
C PRO A 129 3.07 19.17 -4.93
N GLN A 130 3.78 20.07 -5.59
CA GLN A 130 5.21 19.90 -5.90
C GLN A 130 6.13 20.54 -4.84
N ALA A 131 5.57 21.31 -3.91
CA ALA A 131 6.35 21.89 -2.84
C ALA A 131 6.93 20.85 -1.88
N THR A 132 7.97 21.24 -1.15
CA THR A 132 8.51 20.43 -0.06
C THR A 132 7.50 20.36 1.08
N MET A 133 7.13 19.14 1.47
CA MET A 133 6.22 18.86 2.58
C MET A 133 6.96 18.13 3.69
N SER A 134 6.68 18.51 4.94
CA SER A 134 7.31 17.85 6.11
C SER A 134 6.89 16.40 6.26
N GLY A 135 5.73 16.03 5.72
CA GLY A 135 5.22 14.66 5.71
C GLY A 135 5.84 13.74 4.66
N ILE A 136 6.65 14.27 3.73
CA ILE A 136 7.35 13.47 2.72
C ILE A 136 8.86 13.55 2.98
N LYS A 137 9.43 12.45 3.45
CA LYS A 137 10.86 12.33 3.73
C LYS A 137 11.50 11.32 2.77
N THR A 138 12.47 11.77 2.00
CA THR A 138 13.16 10.97 0.97
C THR A 138 14.65 10.70 1.29
N GLY A 139 15.15 11.24 2.39
CA GLY A 139 16.58 11.15 2.74
C GLY A 139 16.99 9.81 3.36
N ASN A 140 18.30 9.52 3.30
CA ASN A 140 18.90 8.29 3.85
C ASN A 140 18.70 8.10 5.36
N SER A 141 18.36 9.16 6.10
CA SER A 141 18.06 9.12 7.54
C SER A 141 16.67 8.59 7.88
N GLY A 142 15.83 8.33 6.87
CA GLY A 142 14.50 7.76 7.04
C GLY A 142 13.55 8.19 5.93
N MET A 143 13.17 7.24 5.09
CA MET A 143 12.13 7.45 4.10
C MET A 143 10.78 7.19 4.73
N SER A 144 9.85 8.14 4.60
CA SER A 144 8.51 8.00 5.18
C SER A 144 7.52 8.95 4.54
N PHE A 145 6.25 8.55 4.62
CA PHE A 145 5.10 9.43 4.44
C PHE A 145 4.38 9.62 5.77
N GLU A 146 3.88 10.82 6.01
CA GLU A 146 3.10 11.16 7.20
C GLU A 146 1.93 12.07 6.81
N THR A 147 0.73 11.68 7.23
CA THR A 147 -0.49 12.45 7.00
C THR A 147 -0.72 13.47 8.13
N GLN A 148 -1.61 14.43 7.90
CA GLN A 148 -2.04 15.40 8.93
C GLN A 148 -2.65 14.73 10.17
N ASN A 149 -3.24 13.54 10.00
CA ASN A 149 -3.81 12.74 11.10
C ASN A 149 -2.76 11.90 11.85
N GLY A 150 -1.48 12.02 11.49
CA GLY A 150 -0.37 11.32 12.14
C GLY A 150 -0.26 9.84 11.74
N ASN A 151 -0.93 9.38 10.67
CA ASN A 151 -0.68 8.06 10.10
C ASN A 151 0.64 8.08 9.32
N ARG A 152 1.44 7.03 9.43
CA ARG A 152 2.78 6.99 8.85
C ARG A 152 3.03 5.70 8.07
N LEU A 153 3.65 5.84 6.90
CA LEU A 153 4.24 4.74 6.15
C LEU A 153 5.75 4.90 6.15
N LEU A 154 6.45 3.91 6.67
CA LEU A 154 7.91 3.89 6.82
C LEU A 154 8.51 2.87 5.86
N PHE A 155 9.59 3.24 5.16
CA PHE A 155 10.30 2.36 4.24
C PHE A 155 11.61 1.88 4.86
N LYS A 156 11.81 0.57 4.90
CA LYS A 156 12.98 -0.06 5.51
C LYS A 156 13.52 -1.21 4.66
N ASP A 157 14.81 -1.45 4.76
CA ASP A 157 15.40 -2.70 4.30
C ASP A 157 15.23 -3.81 5.34
N ARG A 158 15.26 -5.07 4.91
CA ARG A 158 15.19 -6.25 5.80
C ARG A 158 16.54 -6.60 6.38
N TYR A 159 17.27 -5.61 6.92
CA TYR A 159 18.54 -5.89 7.59
C TYR A 159 18.32 -6.26 9.06
N ARG A 160 19.19 -7.16 9.59
CA ARG A 160 19.13 -7.60 11.00
C ARG A 160 19.23 -6.39 11.95
N GLY A 161 18.12 -6.06 12.61
CA GLY A 161 18.04 -4.95 13.56
C GLY A 161 17.31 -3.70 13.06
N SER A 162 17.11 -3.51 11.76
CA SER A 162 16.44 -2.31 11.22
C SER A 162 14.95 -2.21 11.61
N MET A 163 14.33 -3.35 11.95
CA MET A 163 12.91 -3.44 12.30
C MET A 163 12.64 -3.57 13.82
N ARG A 164 13.69 -3.57 14.66
CA ARG A 164 13.53 -3.68 16.11
C ARG A 164 12.93 -2.39 16.68
N GLY A 165 11.91 -2.53 17.54
CA GLY A 165 11.29 -1.40 18.25
C GLY A 165 10.13 -0.72 17.52
N TYR A 166 9.72 -1.20 16.34
CA TYR A 166 8.51 -0.72 15.69
C TYR A 166 7.30 -1.57 16.08
N THR A 167 6.23 -0.90 16.50
CA THR A 167 4.88 -1.49 16.57
C THR A 167 4.13 -1.00 15.35
N ALA A 168 3.84 -1.90 14.42
CA ALA A 168 3.17 -1.56 13.17
C ALA A 168 1.77 -2.20 13.11
N ASN A 169 0.82 -1.49 12.50
CA ASN A 169 -0.52 -2.01 12.20
C ASN A 169 -0.47 -2.91 10.97
N LEU A 170 0.41 -2.59 10.02
CA LEU A 170 0.63 -3.34 8.80
C LEU A 170 2.13 -3.48 8.56
N VAL A 171 2.59 -4.66 8.15
CA VAL A 171 3.93 -4.92 7.64
C VAL A 171 3.81 -5.53 6.24
N VAL A 172 4.51 -4.93 5.28
CA VAL A 172 4.52 -5.33 3.86
C VAL A 172 5.93 -5.73 3.44
#